data_2724aa0a6ea72b5264f354a7d2769f0d
#
_entry.id   2724aa0a6ea72b5264f354a7d2769f0d
#
_cell.length_a   1.000
_cell.length_b   1.000
_cell.length_c   1.000
_cell.angle_alpha   90.00
_cell.angle_beta   90.00
_cell.angle_gamma   90.00
#
_symmetry.space_group_name_H-M   'P 1'
#
loop_
_entity.id
_entity.type
_entity.pdbx_description
1 polymer ?
#
loop_
_entity_poly.entity_id
_entity_poly.type
_entity_poly.pdbx_seq_one_letter_code
_entity_poly.pdbx_strand_id
1 'polypeptide(L)'
;MMDHELREFVDRVMDRRAIDEEDVKMLQRNILSDIVITRDIVDVLIALDRAVPQSCKAYADYLVAVVVDFAVWESRPTGVIDRDKAHWLVTTLSAGEGPTATAQRIAFEIAREAEHCDETLLAFAFAKGAAKDVVRAGVGAAPRVLLAS
;
A
#
# COMPACT_ATOMS: atom_id res chain seq x y z
N MET A 1 8.08 8.02 -16.21
CA MET A 1 9.49 8.12 -15.81
C MET A 1 9.59 8.72 -14.42
N MET A 2 10.49 8.18 -13.62
CA MET A 2 10.61 8.64 -12.23
C MET A 2 11.33 9.97 -12.16
N ASP A 3 10.80 10.87 -11.33
CA ASP A 3 11.39 12.18 -11.11
C ASP A 3 12.80 12.05 -10.53
N HIS A 4 13.69 12.99 -10.89
CA HIS A 4 15.07 12.96 -10.43
C HIS A 4 15.20 13.00 -8.90
N GLU A 5 14.41 13.86 -8.27
CA GLU A 5 14.44 13.97 -6.80
C GLU A 5 13.96 12.71 -6.12
N LEU A 6 12.95 12.07 -6.69
CA LEU A 6 12.46 10.81 -6.14
C LEU A 6 13.53 9.74 -6.29
N ARG A 7 14.21 9.68 -7.42
CA ARG A 7 15.27 8.72 -7.63
C ARG A 7 16.40 8.91 -6.62
N GLU A 8 16.79 10.16 -6.38
CA GLU A 8 17.82 10.43 -5.38
C GLU A 8 17.39 10.01 -3.99
N PHE A 9 16.13 10.24 -3.68
CA PHE A 9 15.58 9.81 -2.39
C PHE A 9 15.66 8.29 -2.26
N VAL A 10 15.23 7.57 -3.30
CA VAL A 10 15.27 6.11 -3.30
C VAL A 10 16.69 5.60 -3.08
N ASP A 11 17.64 6.15 -3.84
CA ASP A 11 19.04 5.73 -3.74
C ASP A 11 19.58 5.95 -2.34
N ARG A 12 19.25 7.10 -1.73
CA ARG A 12 19.73 7.44 -0.40
C ARG A 12 19.19 6.50 0.66
N VAL A 13 17.88 6.24 0.66
CA VAL A 13 17.29 5.38 1.69
C VAL A 13 17.67 3.92 1.47
N MET A 14 17.84 3.48 0.24
CA MET A 14 18.31 2.13 -0.04
C MET A 14 19.75 1.95 0.46
N ASP A 15 20.58 2.95 0.25
CA ASP A 15 21.97 2.90 0.69
C ASP A 15 22.05 2.86 2.21
N ARG A 16 21.26 3.69 2.89
CA ARG A 16 21.22 3.70 4.36
C ARG A 16 20.44 2.53 4.94
N ARG A 17 19.63 1.88 4.17
CA ARG A 17 18.75 0.78 4.57
C ARG A 17 17.77 1.20 5.67
N ALA A 18 17.37 2.47 5.64
CA ALA A 18 16.47 3.03 6.65
C ALA A 18 15.69 4.22 6.11
N ILE A 19 14.46 4.36 6.58
CA ILE A 19 13.62 5.52 6.32
C ILE A 19 13.18 6.05 7.68
N ASP A 20 13.58 7.27 8.00
CA ASP A 20 13.19 7.88 9.28
C ASP A 20 12.12 8.96 9.06
N GLU A 21 11.72 9.61 10.14
CA GLU A 21 10.64 10.59 10.07
C GLU A 21 11.03 11.83 9.26
N GLU A 22 12.30 12.21 9.27
CA GLU A 22 12.75 13.32 8.46
C GLU A 22 12.67 12.98 6.97
N ASP A 23 12.97 11.73 6.62
CA ASP A 23 12.84 11.26 5.24
C ASP A 23 11.38 11.36 4.79
N VAL A 24 10.44 11.00 5.67
CA VAL A 24 9.02 11.06 5.33
C VAL A 24 8.60 12.51 5.10
N LYS A 25 9.05 13.42 5.94
CA LYS A 25 8.76 14.84 5.77
C LYS A 25 9.30 15.36 4.45
N MET A 26 10.53 14.99 4.11
CA MET A 26 11.13 15.40 2.85
C MET A 26 10.32 14.88 1.67
N LEU A 27 9.95 13.60 1.71
CA LEU A 27 9.19 12.97 0.65
C LEU A 27 7.85 13.68 0.48
N GLN A 28 7.15 13.90 1.58
CA GLN A 28 5.83 14.49 1.57
C GLN A 28 5.82 15.95 1.14
N ARG A 29 6.76 16.73 1.65
CA ARG A 29 6.75 18.19 1.46
C ARG A 29 7.52 18.66 0.25
N ASN A 30 8.63 18.01 -0.06
CA ASN A 30 9.55 18.51 -1.08
C ASN A 30 9.59 17.71 -2.37
N ILE A 31 9.21 16.44 -2.31
CA ILE A 31 9.33 15.57 -3.49
C ILE A 31 7.96 15.31 -4.11
N LEU A 32 7.05 14.73 -3.35
CA LEU A 32 5.75 14.34 -3.90
C LEU A 32 4.75 15.46 -3.98
N SER A 33 5.00 16.57 -3.29
CA SER A 33 4.06 17.71 -3.31
C SER A 33 3.94 18.36 -4.68
N ASP A 34 4.99 18.26 -5.50
CA ASP A 34 5.05 18.97 -6.78
C ASP A 34 4.90 18.05 -7.99
N ILE A 35 4.58 16.78 -7.78
CA ILE A 35 4.45 15.86 -8.90
C ILE A 35 3.10 15.18 -8.87
N VAL A 36 2.69 14.71 -10.06
CA VAL A 36 1.44 13.96 -10.19
C VAL A 36 1.75 12.50 -9.84
N ILE A 37 0.99 11.95 -8.91
CA ILE A 37 1.17 10.55 -8.50
C ILE A 37 0.68 9.64 -9.62
N THR A 38 1.48 8.64 -9.98
CA THR A 38 1.16 7.67 -11.01
C THR A 38 1.33 6.27 -10.42
N ARG A 39 0.89 5.26 -11.19
CA ARG A 39 1.10 3.87 -10.77
C ARG A 39 2.58 3.56 -10.58
N ASP A 40 3.44 4.10 -11.45
CA ASP A 40 4.88 3.87 -11.34
C ASP A 40 5.42 4.42 -10.02
N ILE A 41 4.99 5.60 -9.63
CA ILE A 41 5.43 6.19 -8.36
C ILE A 41 4.94 5.35 -7.18
N VAL A 42 3.68 4.93 -7.23
CA VAL A 42 3.12 4.07 -6.18
C VAL A 42 3.90 2.76 -6.08
N ASP A 43 4.23 2.16 -7.23
CA ASP A 43 5.02 0.93 -7.25
C ASP A 43 6.38 1.13 -6.57
N VAL A 44 7.04 2.26 -6.81
CA VAL A 44 8.32 2.57 -6.19
C VAL A 44 8.17 2.68 -4.68
N LEU A 45 7.14 3.40 -4.22
CA LEU A 45 6.94 3.60 -2.79
C LEU A 45 6.63 2.29 -2.07
N ILE A 46 5.84 1.43 -2.70
CA ILE A 46 5.54 0.10 -2.15
C ILE A 46 6.80 -0.76 -2.12
N ALA A 47 7.61 -0.68 -3.19
CA ALA A 47 8.84 -1.44 -3.25
C ALA A 47 9.82 -1.02 -2.14
N LEU A 48 9.83 0.26 -1.79
CA LEU A 48 10.67 0.74 -0.69
C LEU A 48 10.27 0.12 0.65
N ASP A 49 8.96 -0.01 0.88
CA ASP A 49 8.47 -0.66 2.11
C ASP A 49 9.00 -2.09 2.22
N ARG A 50 9.05 -2.77 1.09
CA ARG A 50 9.51 -4.16 1.04
C ARG A 50 11.03 -4.27 1.18
N ALA A 51 11.75 -3.33 0.56
CA ALA A 51 13.20 -3.42 0.42
C ALA A 51 13.98 -2.83 1.60
N VAL A 52 13.41 -1.83 2.27
CA VAL A 52 14.13 -1.13 3.35
C VAL A 52 13.80 -1.80 4.68
N PRO A 53 14.81 -2.40 5.34
CA PRO A 53 14.54 -3.18 6.55
C PRO A 53 14.14 -2.34 7.76
N GLN A 54 14.59 -1.09 7.83
CA GLN A 54 14.30 -0.23 8.97
C GLN A 54 13.50 1.00 8.53
N SER A 55 12.20 0.81 8.44
CA SER A 55 11.30 1.86 8.02
C SER A 55 10.43 2.26 9.21
N CYS A 56 10.31 3.55 9.47
CA CYS A 56 9.55 4.04 10.61
C CYS A 56 8.04 3.92 10.37
N LYS A 57 7.30 3.97 11.48
CA LYS A 57 5.84 3.90 11.40
C LYS A 57 5.26 5.03 10.56
N ALA A 58 5.87 6.21 10.62
CA ALA A 58 5.40 7.35 9.84
C ALA A 58 5.42 7.06 8.34
N TYR A 59 6.42 6.31 7.86
CA TYR A 59 6.46 5.94 6.46
C TYR A 59 5.32 4.99 6.11
N ALA A 60 5.08 3.99 6.96
CA ALA A 60 3.99 3.06 6.72
C ALA A 60 2.64 3.78 6.67
N ASP A 61 2.41 4.68 7.62
CA ASP A 61 1.16 5.43 7.67
C ASP A 61 1.00 6.34 6.46
N TYR A 62 2.07 7.00 6.05
CA TYR A 62 2.06 7.86 4.87
C TYR A 62 1.81 7.04 3.61
N LEU A 63 2.48 5.91 3.48
CA LEU A 63 2.32 5.03 2.32
C LEU A 63 0.88 4.55 2.19
N VAL A 64 0.29 4.10 3.29
CA VAL A 64 -1.11 3.66 3.28
C VAL A 64 -2.00 4.80 2.78
N ALA A 65 -1.83 5.99 3.34
CA ALA A 65 -2.66 7.13 2.95
C ALA A 65 -2.52 7.48 1.47
N VAL A 66 -1.30 7.51 0.97
CA VAL A 66 -1.05 7.88 -0.42
C VAL A 66 -1.63 6.84 -1.38
N VAL A 67 -1.42 5.56 -1.09
CA VAL A 67 -1.86 4.51 -2.01
C VAL A 67 -3.38 4.39 -2.00
N VAL A 68 -4.00 4.46 -0.83
CA VAL A 68 -5.46 4.40 -0.74
C VAL A 68 -6.08 5.57 -1.49
N ASP A 69 -5.58 6.78 -1.25
CA ASP A 69 -6.11 7.95 -1.90
C ASP A 69 -5.95 7.88 -3.42
N PHE A 70 -4.78 7.45 -3.87
CA PHE A 70 -4.54 7.32 -5.31
C PHE A 70 -5.45 6.28 -5.94
N ALA A 71 -5.51 5.08 -5.36
CA ALA A 71 -6.24 3.98 -5.97
C ALA A 71 -7.75 4.21 -5.99
N VAL A 72 -8.29 4.77 -4.90
CA VAL A 72 -9.73 4.91 -4.77
C VAL A 72 -10.22 6.22 -5.40
N TRP A 73 -9.54 7.33 -5.12
CA TRP A 73 -10.09 8.63 -5.44
C TRP A 73 -9.44 9.35 -6.61
N GLU A 74 -8.13 9.19 -6.79
CA GLU A 74 -7.42 9.91 -7.86
C GLU A 74 -7.35 9.15 -9.17
N SER A 75 -7.44 7.84 -9.12
CA SER A 75 -7.38 7.00 -10.31
C SER A 75 -8.79 6.67 -10.77
N ARG A 76 -9.03 6.74 -12.07
CA ARG A 76 -10.36 6.42 -12.61
C ARG A 76 -10.53 4.91 -12.75
N PRO A 77 -11.72 4.38 -12.57
CA PRO A 77 -12.94 5.07 -12.14
C PRO A 77 -12.89 5.43 -10.66
N THR A 78 -13.29 6.66 -10.33
CA THR A 78 -13.22 7.18 -8.97
C THR A 78 -14.16 6.42 -8.04
N GLY A 79 -13.63 6.04 -6.87
CA GLY A 79 -14.43 5.33 -5.86
C GLY A 79 -14.61 3.85 -6.14
N VAL A 80 -14.05 3.36 -7.25
CA VAL A 80 -14.25 1.98 -7.69
C VAL A 80 -12.91 1.33 -7.93
N ILE A 81 -12.74 0.14 -7.37
CA ILE A 81 -11.58 -0.71 -7.70
C ILE A 81 -12.09 -1.73 -8.70
N ASP A 82 -11.90 -1.43 -9.98
CA ASP A 82 -12.30 -2.35 -11.03
C ASP A 82 -11.27 -3.46 -11.20
N ARG A 83 -11.52 -4.34 -12.16
CA ARG A 83 -10.64 -5.49 -12.36
C ARG A 83 -9.20 -5.09 -12.68
N ASP A 84 -9.02 -4.08 -13.49
CA ASP A 84 -7.69 -3.61 -13.88
C ASP A 84 -6.93 -3.06 -12.68
N LYS A 85 -7.57 -2.19 -11.89
CA LYS A 85 -6.96 -1.66 -10.68
C LYS A 85 -6.64 -2.77 -9.70
N ALA A 86 -7.57 -3.71 -9.51
CA ALA A 86 -7.37 -4.82 -8.59
C ALA A 86 -6.17 -5.65 -9.00
N HIS A 87 -6.05 -5.94 -10.29
CA HIS A 87 -4.94 -6.73 -10.78
C HIS A 87 -3.60 -6.04 -10.54
N TRP A 88 -3.53 -4.74 -10.85
CA TRP A 88 -2.32 -3.97 -10.59
C TRP A 88 -1.98 -3.95 -9.11
N LEU A 89 -2.98 -3.69 -8.26
CA LEU A 89 -2.75 -3.60 -6.82
C LEU A 89 -2.24 -4.92 -6.25
N VAL A 90 -2.88 -6.03 -6.61
CA VAL A 90 -2.44 -7.33 -6.12
C VAL A 90 -1.01 -7.62 -6.57
N THR A 91 -0.71 -7.30 -7.82
CA THR A 91 0.63 -7.53 -8.36
C THR A 91 1.69 -6.75 -7.59
N THR A 92 1.48 -5.44 -7.39
CA THR A 92 2.48 -4.63 -6.73
C THR A 92 2.57 -4.91 -5.22
N LEU A 93 1.43 -5.20 -4.57
CA LEU A 93 1.43 -5.44 -3.13
C LEU A 93 1.98 -6.81 -2.76
N SER A 94 1.92 -7.77 -3.66
CA SER A 94 2.41 -9.13 -3.37
C SER A 94 3.78 -9.43 -3.97
N ALA A 95 4.41 -8.46 -4.62
CA ALA A 95 5.69 -8.71 -5.28
C ALA A 95 6.77 -9.14 -4.28
N GLY A 96 7.82 -9.77 -4.80
CA GLY A 96 8.91 -10.24 -3.98
C GLY A 96 8.53 -11.51 -3.25
N GLU A 97 8.80 -11.54 -1.96
CA GLU A 97 8.54 -12.73 -1.14
C GLU A 97 7.15 -12.75 -0.53
N GLY A 98 6.27 -11.94 -1.07
CA GLY A 98 4.90 -11.87 -0.59
C GLY A 98 4.64 -10.54 0.11
N PRO A 99 3.38 -10.28 0.48
CA PRO A 99 3.04 -8.97 1.03
C PRO A 99 3.63 -8.74 2.41
N THR A 100 4.10 -7.51 2.63
CA THR A 100 4.48 -7.05 3.96
C THR A 100 3.21 -6.78 4.76
N ALA A 101 3.36 -6.57 6.06
CA ALA A 101 2.22 -6.17 6.89
C ALA A 101 1.62 -4.85 6.39
N THR A 102 2.46 -3.91 5.96
CA THR A 102 1.99 -2.65 5.42
C THR A 102 1.23 -2.85 4.12
N ALA A 103 1.73 -3.71 3.22
CA ALA A 103 1.04 -4.01 1.96
C ALA A 103 -0.32 -4.63 2.23
N GLN A 104 -0.42 -5.53 3.20
CA GLN A 104 -1.68 -6.15 3.55
C GLN A 104 -2.65 -5.11 4.12
N ARG A 105 -2.14 -4.20 4.93
CA ARG A 105 -2.93 -3.10 5.49
C ARG A 105 -3.45 -2.18 4.38
N ILE A 106 -2.62 -1.89 3.38
CA ILE A 106 -3.04 -1.08 2.23
C ILE A 106 -4.22 -1.72 1.53
N ALA A 107 -4.13 -3.02 1.23
CA ALA A 107 -5.20 -3.73 0.56
C ALA A 107 -6.50 -3.67 1.35
N PHE A 108 -6.40 -3.88 2.65
CA PHE A 108 -7.57 -3.86 3.53
C PHE A 108 -8.22 -2.47 3.55
N GLU A 109 -7.41 -1.43 3.66
CA GLU A 109 -7.95 -0.07 3.72
C GLU A 109 -8.57 0.35 2.38
N ILE A 110 -7.99 -0.08 1.26
CA ILE A 110 -8.58 0.18 -0.05
C ILE A 110 -9.95 -0.50 -0.15
N ALA A 111 -10.02 -1.77 0.24
CA ALA A 111 -11.27 -2.51 0.18
C ALA A 111 -12.35 -1.86 1.05
N ARG A 112 -11.93 -1.30 2.19
CA ARG A 112 -12.86 -0.66 3.12
C ARG A 112 -13.32 0.71 2.61
N GLU A 113 -12.43 1.45 1.97
CA GLU A 113 -12.70 2.83 1.52
C GLU A 113 -13.48 2.88 0.21
N ALA A 114 -13.24 1.95 -0.71
CA ALA A 114 -13.86 1.97 -2.04
C ALA A 114 -15.35 1.71 -1.94
N GLU A 115 -16.10 2.39 -2.82
CA GLU A 115 -17.53 2.16 -2.92
C GLU A 115 -17.85 0.79 -3.52
N HIS A 116 -17.01 0.37 -4.47
CA HIS A 116 -17.09 -0.95 -5.09
C HIS A 116 -15.67 -1.48 -5.26
N CYS A 117 -15.48 -2.74 -4.97
CA CYS A 117 -14.16 -3.34 -5.02
C CYS A 117 -14.25 -4.71 -5.69
N ASP A 118 -13.44 -4.90 -6.73
CA ASP A 118 -13.38 -6.17 -7.44
C ASP A 118 -12.98 -7.30 -6.50
N GLU A 119 -13.56 -8.47 -6.71
CA GLU A 119 -13.32 -9.62 -5.83
C GLU A 119 -11.86 -10.05 -5.77
N THR A 120 -11.08 -9.76 -6.81
CA THR A 120 -9.65 -10.09 -6.81
C THR A 120 -8.92 -9.38 -5.67
N LEU A 121 -9.20 -8.10 -5.48
CA LEU A 121 -8.58 -7.37 -4.37
C LEU A 121 -9.18 -7.78 -3.04
N LEU A 122 -10.50 -8.00 -3.00
CA LEU A 122 -11.15 -8.46 -1.77
C LEU A 122 -10.53 -9.76 -1.29
N ALA A 123 -10.31 -10.71 -2.19
CA ALA A 123 -9.72 -11.99 -1.84
C ALA A 123 -8.30 -11.80 -1.29
N PHE A 124 -7.53 -10.91 -1.89
CA PHE A 124 -6.18 -10.61 -1.41
C PHE A 124 -6.22 -9.94 -0.04
N ALA A 125 -7.10 -8.95 0.13
CA ALA A 125 -7.19 -8.19 1.38
C ALA A 125 -7.60 -9.07 2.55
N PHE A 126 -8.42 -10.09 2.29
CA PHE A 126 -8.90 -10.99 3.33
C PHE A 126 -8.27 -12.38 3.23
N ALA A 127 -7.05 -12.43 2.70
CA ALA A 127 -6.33 -13.68 2.57
C ALA A 127 -5.99 -14.25 3.94
N LYS A 128 -5.53 -15.50 3.92
CA LYS A 128 -5.30 -16.29 5.12
C LYS A 128 -4.49 -15.55 6.20
N GLY A 129 -3.49 -14.79 5.80
CA GLY A 129 -2.69 -14.04 6.78
C GLY A 129 -3.50 -13.03 7.54
N ALA A 130 -4.32 -12.25 6.83
CA ALA A 130 -5.17 -11.25 7.47
C ALA A 130 -6.23 -11.92 8.34
N ALA A 131 -6.79 -13.02 7.87
CA ALA A 131 -7.76 -13.77 8.64
C ALA A 131 -7.17 -14.30 9.94
N LYS A 132 -5.94 -14.78 9.89
CA LYS A 132 -5.24 -15.25 11.08
C LYS A 132 -5.07 -14.13 12.10
N ASP A 133 -4.70 -12.95 11.65
CA ASP A 133 -4.51 -11.84 12.54
C ASP A 133 -5.81 -11.45 13.22
N VAL A 134 -6.91 -11.47 12.49
CA VAL A 134 -8.22 -11.17 13.04
C VAL A 134 -8.58 -12.19 14.11
N VAL A 135 -8.36 -13.46 13.83
CA VAL A 135 -8.64 -14.51 14.80
C VAL A 135 -7.80 -14.35 16.05
N ARG A 136 -6.52 -14.04 15.89
CA ARG A 136 -5.64 -13.82 17.03
C ARG A 136 -6.04 -12.64 17.87
N ALA A 137 -6.65 -11.67 17.26
CA ALA A 137 -7.13 -10.51 17.99
C ALA A 137 -8.39 -10.82 18.81
N GLY A 138 -8.85 -12.05 18.78
CA GLY A 138 -9.95 -12.47 19.59
C GLY A 138 -11.31 -12.15 19.02
N VAL A 139 -11.34 -11.87 17.78
CA VAL A 139 -12.61 -11.67 17.09
C VAL A 139 -13.08 -13.05 16.69
N GLY A 140 -13.78 -13.64 17.47
CA GLY A 140 -14.18 -14.99 17.22
C GLY A 140 -14.44 -15.31 15.77
N ALA A 141 -14.40 -16.07 15.39
CA ALA A 141 -14.44 -16.38 14.24
C ALA A 141 -15.25 -16.01 13.18
N ALA A 142 -15.27 -15.82 13.45
CA ALA A 142 -15.45 -15.52 12.71
C ALA A 142 -15.63 -15.49 11.80
N PRO A 143 -15.87 -15.50 11.70
CA PRO A 143 -15.84 -15.39 10.97
C PRO A 143 -16.11 -15.65 10.08
N ARG A 144 -16.48 -15.80 9.84
CA ARG A 144 -16.52 -15.75 9.33
C ARG A 144 -16.88 -15.26 8.51
N VAL A 145 -17.06 -15.10 8.82
CA VAL A 145 -16.96 -14.47 8.44
C VAL A 145 -17.07 -14.08 7.79
N LEU A 146 -17.49 -14.19 7.70
CA LEU A 146 -17.38 -13.70 7.43
C LEU A 146 -17.50 -13.83 6.71
N LEU A 147 -17.94 -13.99 6.49
CA LEU A 147 -17.79 -13.90 6.05
C LEU A 147 -17.75 -14.22 5.50
N ALA A 148 -18.23 -14.56 5.38
CA ALA A 148 -17.94 -14.59 5.13
C ALA A 148 -17.80 -14.76 4.76
N SER A 149 -17.98 -15.04 4.61
CA SER A 149 -17.62 -14.79 4.58
C SER A 149 -17.62 -14.71 4.52
#